data_a4c646e9f7c18390ecf691d615b6faba
#
_entry.id   a4c646e9f7c18390ecf691d615b6faba
#
_cell.length_a   1.000
_cell.length_b   1.000
_cell.length_c   1.000
_cell.angle_alpha   90.00
_cell.angle_beta   90.00
_cell.angle_gamma   90.00
#
_symmetry.space_group_name_H-M   'P 1'
#
loop_
_entity.id
_entity.type
_entity.pdbx_description
1 polymer ?
#
loop_
_entity_poly.entity_id
_entity_poly.type
_entity_poly.pdbx_seq_one_letter_code
_entity_poly.pdbx_strand_id
1 'polypeptide(L)'
;HNSGTDRLAEVATQLGLVADAIVVNVQGDEPLIPPAIIDQVAANLAAHSEAGIATLAEPIEDVAALFNPNVVKVSCNLKGLALTFSRAPLPWARDAFALSRDALPAGVPYRRHIGIYAYRAGFLHDFVAWGPCQLEDTECLEQLRALWHGVAIHVADALQSPPAGVDTLEDLQRVRRLLGA
;
A
#
# COMPACT_ATOMS: atom_id res chain seq x y z
N HIS A 1 -6.05 -9.03 18.04
CA HIS A 1 -5.73 -7.79 17.34
C HIS A 1 -6.82 -7.46 16.35
N ASN A 2 -7.18 -6.20 16.24
CA ASN A 2 -8.19 -5.72 15.29
C ASN A 2 -7.59 -5.56 13.89
N SER A 3 -6.27 -5.37 13.79
CA SER A 3 -5.56 -5.19 12.52
C SER A 3 -4.16 -5.83 12.53
N GLY A 4 -3.55 -5.92 11.32
CA GLY A 4 -2.15 -6.33 11.17
C GLY A 4 -1.19 -5.35 11.84
N THR A 5 -1.50 -4.05 11.82
CA THR A 5 -0.67 -3.00 12.42
C THR A 5 -0.65 -3.08 13.95
N ASP A 6 -1.79 -3.45 14.60
CA ASP A 6 -1.85 -3.71 16.04
C ASP A 6 -0.86 -4.83 16.44
N ARG A 7 -0.81 -5.89 15.62
CA ARG A 7 0.11 -7.00 15.85
C ARG A 7 1.56 -6.59 15.69
N LEU A 8 1.88 -5.76 14.70
CA LEU A 8 3.23 -5.23 14.51
C LEU A 8 3.68 -4.36 15.68
N ALA A 9 2.81 -3.51 16.22
CA ALA A 9 3.11 -2.66 17.38
C ALA A 9 3.43 -3.51 18.62
N GLU A 10 2.66 -4.59 18.86
CA GLU A 10 2.95 -5.52 19.95
C GLU A 10 4.30 -6.21 19.77
N VAL A 11 4.58 -6.75 18.56
CA VAL A 11 5.86 -7.41 18.27
C VAL A 11 7.03 -6.44 18.41
N ALA A 12 6.89 -5.19 17.93
CA ALA A 12 7.92 -4.16 18.08
C ALA A 12 8.22 -3.88 19.57
N THR A 13 7.18 -3.86 20.40
CA THR A 13 7.32 -3.71 21.87
C THR A 13 8.03 -4.91 22.49
N GLN A 14 7.60 -6.13 22.18
CA GLN A 14 8.18 -7.37 22.73
C GLN A 14 9.67 -7.53 22.37
N LEU A 15 10.06 -7.08 21.16
CA LEU A 15 11.43 -7.10 20.70
C LEU A 15 12.27 -5.91 21.20
N GLY A 16 11.66 -4.94 21.89
CA GLY A 16 12.34 -3.73 22.38
C GLY A 16 12.94 -2.88 21.27
N LEU A 17 12.26 -2.78 20.12
CA LEU A 17 12.76 -2.02 18.98
C LEU A 17 12.84 -0.53 19.32
N VAL A 18 13.96 0.11 18.95
CA VAL A 18 14.10 1.57 19.07
C VAL A 18 13.14 2.29 18.12
N ALA A 19 12.75 3.51 18.47
CA ALA A 19 11.72 4.25 17.73
C ALA A 19 12.01 4.39 16.21
N ASP A 20 13.27 4.54 15.83
CA ASP A 20 13.70 4.70 14.43
C ASP A 20 13.94 3.37 13.70
N ALA A 21 13.78 2.22 14.37
CA ALA A 21 13.87 0.93 13.70
C ALA A 21 12.79 0.81 12.61
N ILE A 22 13.18 0.28 11.45
CA ILE A 22 12.27 0.07 10.34
C ILE A 22 11.71 -1.35 10.40
N VAL A 23 10.39 -1.45 10.39
CA VAL A 23 9.63 -2.71 10.40
C VAL A 23 8.90 -2.84 9.09
N VAL A 24 9.16 -3.89 8.32
CA VAL A 24 8.41 -4.17 7.08
C VAL A 24 7.30 -5.16 7.37
N ASN A 25 6.09 -4.81 6.99
CA ASN A 25 4.92 -5.69 7.05
C ASN A 25 4.78 -6.46 5.74
N VAL A 26 5.09 -7.75 5.79
CA VAL A 26 4.82 -8.70 4.69
C VAL A 26 3.59 -9.50 5.09
N GLN A 27 2.54 -9.42 4.27
CA GLN A 27 1.28 -10.12 4.52
C GLN A 27 1.45 -11.63 4.38
N GLY A 28 0.80 -12.42 5.25
CA GLY A 28 0.93 -13.87 5.23
C GLY A 28 0.30 -14.56 4.01
N ASP A 29 -0.55 -13.85 3.30
CA ASP A 29 -1.20 -14.26 2.04
C ASP A 29 -0.40 -13.87 0.78
N GLU A 30 0.80 -13.30 0.96
CA GLU A 30 1.73 -12.90 -0.12
C GLU A 30 3.00 -13.79 -0.17
N PRO A 31 2.86 -15.13 -0.32
CA PRO A 31 4.00 -16.05 -0.20
C PRO A 31 5.02 -15.93 -1.34
N LEU A 32 4.68 -15.27 -2.44
CA LEU A 32 5.53 -15.08 -3.61
C LEU A 32 6.04 -13.64 -3.73
N ILE A 33 5.95 -12.83 -2.67
CA ILE A 33 6.44 -11.46 -2.72
C ILE A 33 7.95 -11.43 -3.03
N PRO A 34 8.41 -10.65 -4.02
CA PRO A 34 9.82 -10.59 -4.37
C PRO A 34 10.63 -9.97 -3.22
N PRO A 35 11.72 -10.59 -2.75
CA PRO A 35 12.58 -10.00 -1.71
C PRO A 35 13.06 -8.58 -2.05
N ALA A 36 13.30 -8.31 -3.34
CA ALA A 36 13.74 -7.00 -3.80
C ALA A 36 12.79 -5.84 -3.43
N ILE A 37 11.45 -6.08 -3.41
CA ILE A 37 10.51 -5.03 -3.02
C ILE A 37 10.39 -4.89 -1.50
N ILE A 38 10.71 -5.94 -0.73
CA ILE A 38 10.83 -5.86 0.73
C ILE A 38 12.00 -4.95 1.09
N ASP A 39 13.15 -5.18 0.49
CA ASP A 39 14.34 -4.34 0.69
C ASP A 39 14.10 -2.91 0.19
N GLN A 40 13.40 -2.76 -0.96
CA GLN A 40 13.07 -1.46 -1.53
C GLN A 40 12.21 -0.62 -0.59
N VAL A 41 11.13 -1.17 -0.04
CA VAL A 41 10.22 -0.39 0.81
C VAL A 41 10.93 0.03 2.11
N ALA A 42 11.81 -0.80 2.66
CA ALA A 42 12.63 -0.46 3.82
C ALA A 42 13.63 0.66 3.50
N ALA A 43 14.35 0.54 2.38
CA ALA A 43 15.31 1.55 1.93
C ALA A 43 14.63 2.89 1.62
N ASN A 44 13.43 2.87 1.02
CA ASN A 44 12.64 4.07 0.76
C ASN A 44 12.31 4.81 2.07
N LEU A 45 11.86 4.09 3.10
CA LEU A 45 11.57 4.73 4.39
C LEU A 45 12.84 5.27 5.07
N ALA A 46 13.96 4.56 4.96
CA ALA A 46 15.24 5.03 5.48
C ALA A 46 15.70 6.34 4.82
N ALA A 47 15.44 6.49 3.51
CA ALA A 47 15.83 7.68 2.75
C ALA A 47 14.90 8.88 2.95
N HIS A 48 13.68 8.69 3.49
CA HIS A 48 12.65 9.74 3.64
C HIS A 48 12.32 9.94 5.12
N SER A 49 13.12 10.76 5.80
CA SER A 49 12.96 11.01 7.24
C SER A 49 11.66 11.74 7.60
N GLU A 50 11.05 12.45 6.64
CA GLU A 50 9.77 13.12 6.79
C GLU A 50 8.56 12.18 6.78
N ALA A 51 8.73 10.92 6.33
CA ALA A 51 7.67 9.94 6.25
C ALA A 51 7.66 9.00 7.47
N GLY A 52 6.47 8.75 8.02
CA GLY A 52 6.25 7.71 9.03
C GLY A 52 6.07 6.32 8.43
N ILE A 53 5.64 6.26 7.15
CA ILE A 53 5.33 5.05 6.40
C ILE A 53 5.97 5.15 5.02
N ALA A 54 6.42 4.02 4.46
CA ALA A 54 6.67 3.87 3.04
C ALA A 54 5.85 2.69 2.50
N THR A 55 5.42 2.82 1.25
CA THR A 55 4.71 1.79 0.49
C THR A 55 5.09 1.85 -0.98
N LEU A 56 4.52 0.96 -1.80
CA LEU A 56 4.83 0.87 -3.21
C LEU A 56 3.56 1.01 -4.07
N ALA A 57 3.76 1.33 -5.33
CA ALA A 57 2.72 1.36 -6.34
C ALA A 57 3.26 0.84 -7.67
N GLU A 58 2.37 0.58 -8.61
CA GLU A 58 2.71 0.27 -10.00
C GLU A 58 1.74 0.96 -10.95
N PRO A 59 2.10 1.17 -12.22
CA PRO A 59 1.19 1.73 -13.21
C PRO A 59 -0.05 0.86 -13.41
N ILE A 60 -1.20 1.49 -13.64
CA ILE A 60 -2.41 0.83 -14.15
C ILE A 60 -2.40 0.97 -15.67
N GLU A 61 -2.41 -0.16 -16.37
CA GLU A 61 -2.27 -0.21 -17.83
C GLU A 61 -3.60 -0.51 -18.56
N ASP A 62 -4.65 -0.85 -17.81
CA ASP A 62 -5.96 -1.13 -18.39
C ASP A 62 -7.10 -0.40 -17.63
N VAL A 63 -8.18 -0.12 -18.38
CA VAL A 63 -9.32 0.63 -17.86
C VAL A 63 -10.15 -0.19 -16.86
N ALA A 64 -10.19 -1.51 -17.00
CA ALA A 64 -10.95 -2.37 -16.10
C ALA A 64 -10.32 -2.36 -14.70
N ALA A 65 -8.98 -2.39 -14.60
CA ALA A 65 -8.28 -2.24 -13.33
C ALA A 65 -8.55 -0.87 -12.69
N LEU A 66 -8.60 0.22 -13.48
CA LEU A 66 -8.90 1.55 -12.94
C LEU A 66 -10.28 1.62 -12.29
N PHE A 67 -11.30 1.02 -12.90
CA PHE A 67 -12.68 1.05 -12.38
C PHE A 67 -12.98 -0.08 -11.40
N ASN A 68 -12.06 -1.03 -11.19
CA ASN A 68 -12.22 -2.09 -10.19
C ASN A 68 -12.00 -1.54 -8.76
N PRO A 69 -13.00 -1.57 -7.87
CA PRO A 69 -12.86 -1.08 -6.49
C PRO A 69 -11.90 -1.92 -5.63
N ASN A 70 -11.57 -3.15 -6.03
CA ASN A 70 -10.58 -3.99 -5.34
C ASN A 70 -9.14 -3.60 -5.70
N VAL A 71 -8.94 -2.87 -6.79
CA VAL A 71 -7.67 -2.24 -7.15
C VAL A 71 -7.63 -0.86 -6.50
N VAL A 72 -6.87 -0.71 -5.42
CA VAL A 72 -6.72 0.57 -4.72
C VAL A 72 -5.84 1.50 -5.54
N LYS A 73 -6.32 2.72 -5.80
CA LYS A 73 -5.56 3.77 -6.50
C LYS A 73 -4.83 4.65 -5.50
N VAL A 74 -3.70 5.21 -5.93
CA VAL A 74 -2.93 6.19 -5.14
C VAL A 74 -2.52 7.37 -6.01
N SER A 75 -2.68 8.58 -5.48
CA SER A 75 -2.12 9.81 -6.06
C SER A 75 -1.02 10.35 -5.17
N CYS A 76 0.07 10.82 -5.79
CA CYS A 76 1.22 11.37 -5.09
C CYS A 76 1.53 12.80 -5.54
N ASN A 77 2.21 13.55 -4.68
CA ASN A 77 2.81 14.82 -5.04
C ASN A 77 4.16 14.64 -5.74
N LEU A 78 4.81 15.74 -6.11
CA LEU A 78 6.11 15.73 -6.79
C LEU A 78 7.27 15.13 -5.97
N LYS A 79 7.08 14.98 -4.65
CA LYS A 79 8.08 14.36 -3.75
C LYS A 79 7.83 12.86 -3.53
N GLY A 80 6.86 12.27 -4.23
CA GLY A 80 6.48 10.87 -4.02
C GLY A 80 5.67 10.66 -2.73
N LEU A 81 5.17 11.73 -2.07
CA LEU A 81 4.33 11.57 -0.90
C LEU A 81 2.87 11.42 -1.32
N ALA A 82 2.18 10.45 -0.73
CA ALA A 82 0.78 10.20 -1.01
C ALA A 82 -0.09 11.42 -0.67
N LEU A 83 -0.96 11.79 -1.60
CA LEU A 83 -2.03 12.75 -1.38
C LEU A 83 -3.29 12.07 -0.87
N THR A 84 -3.62 10.91 -1.44
CA THR A 84 -4.70 10.05 -0.99
C THR A 84 -4.63 8.66 -1.61
N PHE A 85 -5.33 7.71 -1.00
CA PHE A 85 -5.65 6.39 -1.53
C PHE A 85 -7.17 6.29 -1.69
N SER A 86 -7.66 5.59 -2.72
CA SER A 86 -9.10 5.39 -2.91
C SER A 86 -9.41 4.14 -3.75
N ARG A 87 -10.57 3.56 -3.47
CA ARG A 87 -11.16 2.51 -4.32
C ARG A 87 -11.77 3.09 -5.59
N ALA A 88 -12.12 4.39 -5.60
CA ALA A 88 -12.59 5.10 -6.78
C ALA A 88 -11.46 5.36 -7.79
N PRO A 89 -11.78 5.57 -9.09
CA PRO A 89 -10.81 6.03 -10.08
C PRO A 89 -10.16 7.35 -9.64
N LEU A 90 -8.82 7.37 -9.57
CA LEU A 90 -8.06 8.50 -9.06
C LEU A 90 -6.73 8.66 -9.83
N PRO A 91 -6.43 9.88 -10.39
CA PRO A 91 -7.32 11.04 -10.47
C PRO A 91 -8.49 10.85 -11.45
N TRP A 92 -9.55 11.64 -11.29
CA TRP A 92 -10.66 11.64 -12.25
C TRP A 92 -10.32 12.53 -13.45
N ALA A 93 -10.13 11.94 -14.62
CA ALA A 93 -9.86 12.66 -15.86
C ALA A 93 -11.17 13.25 -16.44
N ARG A 94 -11.61 14.39 -15.90
CA ARG A 94 -12.93 14.98 -16.11
C ARG A 94 -13.36 15.00 -17.58
N ASP A 95 -12.54 15.59 -18.46
CA ASP A 95 -12.93 15.86 -19.84
C ASP A 95 -12.87 14.58 -20.68
N ALA A 96 -11.87 13.71 -20.46
CA ALA A 96 -11.74 12.45 -21.16
C ALA A 96 -12.88 11.49 -20.79
N PHE A 97 -13.19 11.33 -19.50
CA PHE A 97 -14.26 10.43 -19.04
C PHE A 97 -15.68 10.97 -19.26
N ALA A 98 -15.82 12.24 -19.61
CA ALA A 98 -17.09 12.78 -20.13
C ALA A 98 -17.39 12.29 -21.54
N LEU A 99 -16.36 11.92 -22.32
CA LEU A 99 -16.50 11.42 -23.70
C LEU A 99 -16.61 9.90 -23.73
N SER A 100 -15.70 9.18 -23.10
CA SER A 100 -15.70 7.71 -23.03
C SER A 100 -14.96 7.22 -21.80
N ARG A 101 -15.32 6.00 -21.33
CA ARG A 101 -14.64 5.26 -20.27
C ARG A 101 -14.08 3.91 -20.75
N ASP A 102 -13.93 3.74 -22.07
CA ASP A 102 -13.53 2.48 -22.66
C ASP A 102 -12.01 2.31 -22.74
N ALA A 103 -11.26 3.39 -22.51
CA ALA A 103 -9.80 3.40 -22.52
C ALA A 103 -9.23 4.36 -21.48
N LEU A 104 -7.98 4.12 -21.07
CA LEU A 104 -7.25 5.04 -20.19
C LEU A 104 -6.91 6.32 -20.96
N PRO A 105 -7.18 7.51 -20.37
CA PRO A 105 -6.73 8.77 -20.93
C PRO A 105 -5.19 8.85 -21.02
N ALA A 106 -4.69 9.23 -22.18
CA ALA A 106 -3.25 9.37 -22.42
C ALA A 106 -2.62 10.42 -21.49
N GLY A 107 -1.44 10.13 -20.97
CA GLY A 107 -0.65 11.03 -20.15
C GLY A 107 -1.14 11.21 -18.69
N VAL A 108 -2.16 10.48 -18.27
CA VAL A 108 -2.60 10.46 -16.87
C VAL A 108 -1.94 9.30 -16.13
N PRO A 109 -1.12 9.56 -15.09
CA PRO A 109 -0.37 8.52 -14.39
C PRO A 109 -1.27 7.81 -13.35
N TYR A 110 -2.08 6.86 -13.80
CA TYR A 110 -2.85 6.02 -12.88
C TYR A 110 -1.93 4.98 -12.22
N ARG A 111 -2.05 4.82 -10.91
CA ARG A 111 -1.22 3.93 -10.10
C ARG A 111 -2.06 3.05 -9.20
N ARG A 112 -1.78 1.75 -9.23
CA ARG A 112 -2.28 0.76 -8.27
C ARG A 112 -1.37 0.74 -7.05
N HIS A 113 -1.93 0.88 -5.88
CA HIS A 113 -1.22 0.68 -4.63
C HIS A 113 -0.91 -0.82 -4.41
N ILE A 114 0.30 -1.10 -3.93
CA ILE A 114 0.76 -2.44 -3.53
C ILE A 114 0.79 -2.48 -2.00
N GLY A 115 0.09 -3.44 -1.39
CA GLY A 115 -0.15 -3.54 0.06
C GLY A 115 1.07 -3.94 0.90
N ILE A 116 2.29 -3.61 0.48
CA ILE A 116 3.50 -3.76 1.30
C ILE A 116 3.85 -2.45 1.97
N TYR A 117 4.22 -2.50 3.26
CA TYR A 117 4.51 -1.31 4.04
C TYR A 117 5.77 -1.46 4.86
N ALA A 118 6.55 -0.37 4.96
CA ALA A 118 7.54 -0.18 5.99
C ALA A 118 7.06 0.91 6.95
N TYR A 119 7.30 0.71 8.25
CA TYR A 119 6.94 1.61 9.34
C TYR A 119 8.15 1.92 10.20
N ARG A 120 8.21 3.13 10.79
CA ARG A 120 9.08 3.37 11.94
C ARG A 120 8.44 2.75 13.17
N ALA A 121 9.20 2.03 14.00
CA ALA A 121 8.64 1.34 15.17
C ALA A 121 7.94 2.30 16.14
N GLY A 122 8.48 3.50 16.36
CA GLY A 122 7.81 4.52 17.17
C GLY A 122 6.47 4.96 16.62
N PHE A 123 6.34 5.08 15.31
CA PHE A 123 5.10 5.45 14.65
C PHE A 123 3.99 4.40 14.82
N LEU A 124 4.34 3.11 14.88
CA LEU A 124 3.34 2.04 15.09
C LEU A 124 2.53 2.23 16.37
N HIS A 125 3.17 2.70 17.44
CA HIS A 125 2.48 2.97 18.72
C HIS A 125 1.49 4.13 18.61
N ASP A 126 1.89 5.22 17.95
CA ASP A 126 1.02 6.38 17.72
C ASP A 126 -0.18 5.97 16.86
N PHE A 127 0.07 5.23 15.79
CA PHE A 127 -0.95 4.78 14.85
C PHE A 127 -2.04 3.92 15.54
N VAL A 128 -1.64 2.97 16.37
CA VAL A 128 -2.58 2.13 17.13
C VAL A 128 -3.38 2.95 18.13
N ALA A 129 -2.74 3.93 18.80
CA ALA A 129 -3.38 4.78 19.80
C ALA A 129 -4.47 5.69 19.23
N TRP A 130 -4.42 6.07 17.95
CA TRP A 130 -5.42 6.95 17.33
C TRP A 130 -6.77 6.28 17.09
N GLY A 131 -6.79 4.95 16.87
CA GLY A 131 -7.99 4.24 16.44
C GLY A 131 -8.43 4.59 15.00
N PRO A 132 -9.46 3.91 14.46
CA PRO A 132 -9.96 4.13 13.10
C PRO A 132 -10.49 5.54 12.88
N CYS A 133 -10.40 6.04 11.63
CA CYS A 133 -10.97 7.32 11.22
C CYS A 133 -12.08 7.12 10.17
N GLN A 134 -12.92 8.14 9.98
CA GLN A 134 -14.07 8.06 9.06
C GLN A 134 -13.69 7.66 7.62
N LEU A 135 -12.57 8.17 7.09
CA LEU A 135 -12.11 7.81 5.74
C LEU A 135 -11.69 6.35 5.66
N GLU A 136 -10.95 5.87 6.66
CA GLU A 136 -10.55 4.47 6.79
C GLU A 136 -11.76 3.54 6.81
N ASP A 137 -12.76 3.84 7.64
CA ASP A 137 -13.98 3.04 7.76
C ASP A 137 -14.78 3.04 6.44
N THR A 138 -14.85 4.18 5.76
CA THR A 138 -15.61 4.33 4.51
C THR A 138 -14.98 3.56 3.35
N GLU A 139 -13.67 3.70 3.17
CA GLU A 139 -12.93 3.07 2.07
C GLU A 139 -12.41 1.67 2.44
N CYS A 140 -12.46 1.28 3.72
CA CYS A 140 -11.80 0.08 4.26
C CYS A 140 -10.31 0.06 3.88
N LEU A 141 -9.61 1.18 4.15
CA LEU A 141 -8.21 1.42 3.83
C LEU A 141 -7.49 1.98 5.07
N GLU A 142 -6.79 1.11 5.80
CA GLU A 142 -6.16 1.44 7.08
C GLU A 142 -5.13 2.58 6.98
N GLN A 143 -4.39 2.67 5.86
CA GLN A 143 -3.38 3.71 5.65
C GLN A 143 -3.96 5.14 5.58
N LEU A 144 -5.26 5.30 5.34
CA LEU A 144 -5.92 6.60 5.36
C LEU A 144 -5.90 7.22 6.75
N ARG A 145 -5.83 6.42 7.83
CA ARG A 145 -5.66 6.91 9.21
C ARG A 145 -4.39 7.75 9.35
N ALA A 146 -3.27 7.31 8.77
CA ALA A 146 -2.02 8.06 8.81
C ALA A 146 -2.15 9.43 8.11
N LEU A 147 -2.73 9.45 6.90
CA LEU A 147 -2.99 10.70 6.18
C LEU A 147 -3.96 11.61 6.93
N TRP A 148 -4.99 11.04 7.56
CA TRP A 148 -5.96 11.78 8.39
C TRP A 148 -5.28 12.52 9.54
N HIS A 149 -4.26 11.91 10.16
CA HIS A 149 -3.45 12.52 11.21
C HIS A 149 -2.26 13.36 10.71
N GLY A 150 -2.17 13.60 9.39
CA GLY A 150 -1.15 14.44 8.79
C GLY A 150 0.22 13.79 8.66
N VAL A 151 0.30 12.45 8.80
CA VAL A 151 1.55 11.72 8.62
C VAL A 151 1.81 11.46 7.15
N ALA A 152 3.01 11.79 6.68
CA ALA A 152 3.42 11.55 5.32
C ALA A 152 3.66 10.06 5.06
N ILE A 153 3.15 9.59 3.91
CA ILE A 153 3.39 8.23 3.39
C ILE A 153 4.19 8.37 2.10
N HIS A 154 5.41 7.83 2.06
CA HIS A 154 6.20 7.78 0.84
C HIS A 154 5.73 6.63 -0.05
N VAL A 155 5.58 6.90 -1.36
CA VAL A 155 5.17 5.92 -2.38
C VAL A 155 6.17 5.96 -3.53
N ALA A 156 6.77 4.82 -3.83
CA ALA A 156 7.63 4.66 -5.02
C ALA A 156 7.04 3.62 -5.98
N ASP A 157 7.46 3.66 -7.25
CA ASP A 157 7.15 2.58 -8.18
C ASP A 157 7.92 1.32 -7.76
N ALA A 158 7.25 0.18 -7.74
CA ALA A 158 7.86 -1.08 -7.38
C ALA A 158 8.90 -1.51 -8.44
N LEU A 159 10.06 -1.97 -7.97
CA LEU A 159 11.09 -2.53 -8.86
C LEU A 159 10.63 -3.80 -9.57
N GLN A 160 9.70 -4.52 -8.96
CA GLN A 160 9.09 -5.73 -9.50
C GLN A 160 7.62 -5.76 -9.08
N SER A 161 6.71 -6.08 -10.01
CA SER A 161 5.31 -6.32 -9.70
C SER A 161 5.18 -7.61 -8.89
N PRO A 162 4.59 -7.59 -7.68
CA PRO A 162 4.31 -8.81 -6.95
C PRO A 162 3.23 -9.62 -7.69
N PRO A 163 3.34 -10.95 -7.75
CA PRO A 163 2.24 -11.78 -8.22
C PRO A 163 1.04 -11.63 -7.27
N ALA A 164 -0.15 -11.99 -7.74
CA ALA A 164 -1.35 -11.96 -6.91
C ALA A 164 -1.20 -12.86 -5.68
N GLY A 165 -1.65 -12.35 -4.53
CA GLY A 165 -1.70 -13.06 -3.26
C GLY A 165 -2.59 -14.31 -3.28
N VAL A 166 -2.82 -14.91 -2.11
CA VAL A 166 -3.63 -16.11 -1.93
C VAL A 166 -4.91 -15.75 -1.19
N ASP A 167 -5.95 -15.37 -1.94
CA ASP A 167 -7.27 -15.04 -1.39
C ASP A 167 -8.27 -16.19 -1.55
N THR A 168 -8.04 -17.09 -2.52
CA THR A 168 -8.94 -18.17 -2.87
C THR A 168 -8.26 -19.54 -2.85
N LEU A 169 -9.06 -20.62 -2.86
CA LEU A 169 -8.53 -21.98 -3.00
C LEU A 169 -7.78 -22.18 -4.34
N GLU A 170 -8.22 -21.50 -5.38
CA GLU A 170 -7.56 -21.55 -6.71
C GLU A 170 -6.18 -20.89 -6.66
N ASP A 171 -6.05 -19.76 -5.95
CA ASP A 171 -4.76 -19.11 -5.73
C ASP A 171 -3.81 -20.00 -4.94
N LEU A 172 -4.30 -20.64 -3.88
CA LEU A 172 -3.52 -21.60 -3.11
C LEU A 172 -3.00 -22.75 -3.98
N GLN A 173 -3.86 -23.31 -4.85
CA GLN A 173 -3.44 -24.37 -5.78
C GLN A 173 -2.43 -23.87 -6.81
N ARG A 174 -2.58 -22.62 -7.30
CA ARG A 174 -1.62 -21.98 -8.19
C ARG A 174 -0.25 -21.85 -7.52
N VAL A 175 -0.21 -21.32 -6.29
CA VAL A 175 1.03 -21.14 -5.54
C VAL A 175 1.69 -22.48 -5.21
N ARG A 176 0.93 -23.49 -4.79
CA ARG A 176 1.47 -24.85 -4.56
C ARG A 176 2.16 -25.40 -5.80
N ARG A 177 1.54 -25.27 -6.99
CA ARG A 177 2.16 -25.73 -8.24
C ARG A 177 3.48 -24.99 -8.53
N LEU A 178 3.55 -23.70 -8.24
CA LEU A 178 4.77 -22.90 -8.46
C LEU A 178 5.90 -23.29 -7.50
N LEU A 179 5.56 -23.67 -6.26
CA LEU A 179 6.53 -24.05 -5.23
C LEU A 179 6.87 -25.55 -5.24
N GLY A 180 6.24 -26.34 -6.11
CA GLY A 180 6.47 -27.78 -6.21
C GLY A 180 5.90 -28.57 -5.02
N ALA A 181 4.84 -28.06 -4.37
CA ALA A 181 4.22 -28.65 -3.19
C ALA A 181 2.82 -29.27 -3.50
#